data_7c2b535882362932bdc9b53fd8a78fa6
#
_entry.id   7c2b535882362932bdc9b53fd8a78fa6
#
_cell.length_a   1.000
_cell.length_b   1.000
_cell.length_c   1.000
_cell.angle_alpha   90.00
_cell.angle_beta   90.00
_cell.angle_gamma   90.00
#
_symmetry.space_group_name_H-M   'P 1'
#
loop_
_entity.id
_entity.type
_entity.pdbx_description
1 polymer ?
#
loop_
_entity_poly.entity_id
_entity_poly.type
_entity_poly.pdbx_seq_one_letter_code
_entity_poly.pdbx_strand_id
1 'polypeptide(L)'
;MSARVGHRPIPIRMESEGIIKIISILNALIQAFGNPSICLAIDELDAGIFEYMLGELLDIFQNSAKGQLIFTSHNLRALEMLDKESIMFSTTNPENRYIHMKNVKGSNNLRSMYIRSITLGGQDEVIYEETDSLEIARAFRKAGRSVQND
;
A
#
# COMPACT_ATOMS: atom_id res chain seq x y z
N MET A 1 13.10 -13.00 -21.06
CA MET A 1 13.11 -11.55 -20.80
C MET A 1 14.32 -11.22 -19.94
N SER A 2 15.08 -10.18 -20.22
CA SER A 2 16.27 -9.76 -19.46
C SER A 2 16.27 -8.25 -19.28
N ALA A 3 16.67 -7.79 -18.10
CA ALA A 3 16.97 -6.41 -17.83
C ALA A 3 18.44 -6.09 -18.21
N ARG A 4 18.82 -4.83 -18.30
CA ARG A 4 20.20 -4.44 -18.56
C ARG A 4 20.70 -3.54 -17.44
N VAL A 5 21.83 -3.92 -16.86
CA VAL A 5 22.60 -3.05 -15.98
C VAL A 5 23.93 -2.77 -16.68
N GLY A 6 24.17 -1.54 -17.07
CA GLY A 6 25.27 -1.21 -17.98
C GLY A 6 25.06 -1.86 -19.35
N HIS A 7 26.07 -2.55 -19.87
CA HIS A 7 26.01 -3.22 -21.18
C HIS A 7 25.72 -4.72 -21.12
N ARG A 8 25.49 -5.31 -19.92
CA ARG A 8 25.28 -6.75 -19.76
C ARG A 8 23.79 -7.05 -19.52
N PRO A 9 23.18 -8.01 -20.26
CA PRO A 9 21.84 -8.46 -19.97
C PRO A 9 21.86 -9.28 -18.67
N ILE A 10 20.93 -8.97 -17.76
CA ILE A 10 20.69 -9.71 -16.53
C ILE A 10 19.39 -10.50 -16.70
N PRO A 11 19.37 -11.80 -16.38
CA PRO A 11 18.15 -12.57 -16.38
C PRO A 11 17.14 -11.95 -15.38
N ILE A 12 15.88 -11.81 -15.80
CA ILE A 12 14.84 -11.14 -14.99
C ILE A 12 14.64 -11.80 -13.60
N ARG A 13 14.90 -13.11 -13.49
CA ARG A 13 14.84 -13.85 -12.21
C ARG A 13 15.89 -13.41 -11.17
N MET A 14 16.87 -12.60 -11.59
CA MET A 14 17.90 -12.03 -10.70
C MET A 14 17.56 -10.60 -10.24
N GLU A 15 16.45 -10.05 -10.73
CA GLU A 15 15.94 -8.75 -10.30
C GLU A 15 15.19 -8.86 -8.97
N SER A 16 14.97 -7.72 -8.29
CA SER A 16 14.14 -7.68 -7.09
C SER A 16 12.70 -8.04 -7.41
N GLU A 17 11.98 -8.58 -6.41
CA GLU A 17 10.56 -8.93 -6.53
C GLU A 17 9.72 -7.73 -7.00
N GLY A 18 10.01 -6.52 -6.52
CA GLY A 18 9.31 -5.31 -6.93
C GLY A 18 9.50 -4.97 -8.40
N ILE A 19 10.73 -5.14 -8.94
CA ILE A 19 11.00 -4.94 -10.37
C ILE A 19 10.28 -6.00 -11.19
N ILE A 20 10.32 -7.26 -10.76
CA ILE A 20 9.60 -8.36 -11.42
C ILE A 20 8.10 -8.07 -11.44
N LYS A 21 7.53 -7.61 -10.31
CA LYS A 21 6.12 -7.24 -10.21
C LYS A 21 5.76 -6.12 -11.19
N ILE A 22 6.50 -5.01 -11.18
CA ILE A 22 6.24 -3.88 -12.10
C ILE A 22 6.28 -4.35 -13.56
N ILE A 23 7.27 -5.16 -13.93
CA ILE A 23 7.37 -5.70 -15.29
C ILE A 23 6.17 -6.59 -15.62
N SER A 24 5.68 -7.39 -14.67
CA SER A 24 4.55 -8.30 -14.89
C SER A 24 3.23 -7.55 -15.15
N ILE A 25 3.02 -6.41 -14.49
CA ILE A 25 1.81 -5.59 -14.63
C ILE A 25 1.96 -4.44 -15.63
N LEU A 26 3.17 -4.23 -16.17
CA LEU A 26 3.50 -3.05 -16.99
C LEU A 26 2.57 -2.85 -18.18
N ASN A 27 2.23 -3.94 -18.87
CA ASN A 27 1.32 -3.85 -20.02
C ASN A 27 -0.08 -3.37 -19.61
N ALA A 28 -0.60 -3.86 -18.48
CA ALA A 28 -1.90 -3.43 -17.95
C ALA A 28 -1.86 -1.96 -17.50
N LEU A 29 -0.77 -1.52 -16.87
CA LEU A 29 -0.56 -0.12 -16.51
C LEU A 29 -0.52 0.79 -17.74
N ILE A 30 0.21 0.41 -18.80
CA ILE A 30 0.27 1.17 -20.06
C ILE A 30 -1.12 1.30 -20.67
N GLN A 31 -1.90 0.22 -20.71
CA GLN A 31 -3.26 0.24 -21.25
C GLN A 31 -4.18 1.16 -20.42
N ALA A 32 -4.16 1.05 -19.10
CA ALA A 32 -4.93 1.92 -18.21
C ALA A 32 -4.49 3.38 -18.33
N PHE A 33 -3.19 3.64 -18.47
CA PHE A 33 -2.68 4.99 -18.64
C PHE A 33 -3.21 5.68 -19.92
N GLY A 34 -3.28 4.96 -21.03
CA GLY A 34 -3.64 5.53 -22.34
C GLY A 34 -5.12 5.49 -22.71
N ASN A 35 -5.93 4.66 -22.05
CA ASN A 35 -7.30 4.37 -22.47
C ASN A 35 -8.33 4.65 -21.38
N PRO A 36 -9.26 5.61 -21.58
CA PRO A 36 -10.28 5.99 -20.58
C PRO A 36 -11.33 4.88 -20.32
N SER A 37 -11.41 3.87 -21.16
CA SER A 37 -12.35 2.75 -20.98
C SER A 37 -11.81 1.63 -20.11
N ILE A 38 -10.57 1.75 -19.64
CA ILE A 38 -9.93 0.72 -18.82
C ILE A 38 -9.99 1.09 -17.34
N CYS A 39 -10.47 0.16 -16.53
CA CYS A 39 -10.34 0.15 -15.09
C CYS A 39 -9.45 -1.04 -14.71
N LEU A 40 -8.29 -0.74 -14.13
CA LEU A 40 -7.32 -1.73 -13.66
C LEU A 40 -7.40 -1.85 -12.15
N ALA A 41 -7.63 -3.05 -11.63
CA ALA A 41 -7.64 -3.33 -10.20
C ALA A 41 -6.41 -4.17 -9.83
N ILE A 42 -5.66 -3.74 -8.81
CA ILE A 42 -4.45 -4.42 -8.33
C ILE A 42 -4.50 -4.52 -6.80
N ASP A 43 -4.41 -5.74 -6.30
CA ASP A 43 -4.28 -5.98 -4.87
C ASP A 43 -2.83 -5.85 -4.42
N GLU A 44 -2.62 -5.21 -3.26
CA GLU A 44 -1.29 -4.97 -2.67
C GLU A 44 -0.29 -4.37 -3.68
N LEU A 45 -0.66 -3.28 -4.34
CA LEU A 45 0.21 -2.66 -5.37
C LEU A 45 1.62 -2.39 -4.85
N ASP A 46 1.76 -2.03 -3.58
CA ASP A 46 3.03 -1.69 -2.91
C ASP A 46 3.92 -2.90 -2.57
N ALA A 47 3.39 -4.13 -2.59
CA ALA A 47 4.17 -5.30 -2.16
C ALA A 47 5.45 -5.46 -3.01
N GLY A 48 6.60 -5.40 -2.34
CA GLY A 48 7.92 -5.50 -2.94
C GLY A 48 8.40 -4.26 -3.73
N ILE A 49 7.56 -3.23 -3.87
CA ILE A 49 7.92 -2.00 -4.59
C ILE A 49 8.54 -0.99 -3.61
N PHE A 50 9.65 -0.40 -4.03
CA PHE A 50 10.29 0.66 -3.25
C PHE A 50 9.39 1.89 -3.13
N GLU A 51 9.28 2.45 -1.93
CA GLU A 51 8.34 3.52 -1.57
C GLU A 51 8.36 4.72 -2.54
N TYR A 52 9.54 5.18 -2.95
CA TYR A 52 9.65 6.29 -3.90
C TYR A 52 9.13 5.94 -5.28
N MET A 53 9.40 4.73 -5.76
CA MET A 53 8.91 4.28 -7.07
C MET A 53 7.38 4.13 -7.07
N LEU A 54 6.81 3.66 -5.95
CA LEU A 54 5.36 3.67 -5.76
C LEU A 54 4.81 5.09 -5.83
N GLY A 55 5.44 6.04 -5.12
CA GLY A 55 5.04 7.44 -5.14
C GLY A 55 5.05 8.05 -6.54
N GLU A 56 6.11 7.84 -7.32
CA GLU A 56 6.20 8.30 -8.71
C GLU A 56 5.12 7.68 -9.60
N LEU A 57 4.85 6.37 -9.46
CA LEU A 57 3.80 5.69 -10.19
C LEU A 57 2.42 6.30 -9.90
N LEU A 58 2.11 6.54 -8.63
CA LEU A 58 0.83 7.11 -8.19
C LEU A 58 0.67 8.55 -8.69
N ASP A 59 1.71 9.38 -8.61
CA ASP A 59 1.71 10.75 -9.10
C ASP A 59 1.42 10.80 -10.61
N ILE A 60 2.11 9.95 -11.39
CA ILE A 60 1.90 9.85 -12.84
C ILE A 60 0.46 9.45 -13.16
N PHE A 61 -0.09 8.47 -12.45
CA PHE A 61 -1.46 8.02 -12.67
C PHE A 61 -2.48 9.09 -12.29
N GLN A 62 -2.34 9.74 -11.14
CA GLN A 62 -3.26 10.78 -10.69
C GLN A 62 -3.30 11.97 -11.65
N ASN A 63 -2.15 12.40 -12.18
CA ASN A 63 -2.06 13.62 -12.95
C ASN A 63 -2.22 13.43 -14.47
N SER A 64 -2.00 12.22 -15.00
CA SER A 64 -1.84 12.03 -16.45
C SER A 64 -2.57 10.83 -17.02
N ALA A 65 -3.01 9.86 -16.22
CA ALA A 65 -3.70 8.69 -16.74
C ALA A 65 -5.11 9.04 -17.23
N LYS A 66 -5.56 8.36 -18.27
CA LYS A 66 -6.91 8.50 -18.83
C LYS A 66 -7.88 7.47 -18.26
N GLY A 67 -7.41 6.27 -18.00
CA GLY A 67 -8.17 5.20 -17.38
C GLY A 67 -8.11 5.25 -15.86
N GLN A 68 -8.73 4.29 -15.21
CA GLN A 68 -8.84 4.21 -13.76
C GLN A 68 -7.90 3.14 -13.19
N LEU A 69 -7.18 3.48 -12.12
CA LEU A 69 -6.42 2.52 -11.31
C LEU A 69 -7.08 2.42 -9.93
N ILE A 70 -7.52 1.22 -9.57
CA ILE A 70 -8.01 0.88 -8.23
C ILE A 70 -6.99 -0.07 -7.62
N PHE A 71 -6.55 0.20 -6.40
CA PHE A 71 -5.57 -0.66 -5.76
C PHE A 71 -5.74 -0.69 -4.24
N THR A 72 -5.25 -1.76 -3.61
CA THR A 72 -5.01 -1.80 -2.18
C THR A 72 -3.53 -1.58 -1.88
N SER A 73 -3.23 -0.99 -0.73
CA SER A 73 -1.86 -0.73 -0.29
C SER A 73 -1.80 -0.60 1.23
N HIS A 74 -0.72 -1.08 1.82
CA HIS A 74 -0.35 -0.85 3.22
C HIS A 74 0.70 0.25 3.35
N ASN A 75 1.21 0.79 2.24
CA ASN A 75 2.25 1.80 2.24
C ASN A 75 1.66 3.20 2.45
N LEU A 76 2.11 3.89 3.49
CA LEU A 76 1.65 5.22 3.84
C LEU A 76 2.03 6.30 2.80
N ARG A 77 2.89 5.98 1.84
CA ARG A 77 3.24 6.89 0.74
C ARG A 77 2.01 7.25 -0.11
N ALA A 78 1.07 6.32 -0.28
CA ALA A 78 -0.19 6.61 -0.96
C ALA A 78 -0.97 7.77 -0.31
N LEU A 79 -0.91 7.88 1.02
CA LEU A 79 -1.57 8.96 1.78
C LEU A 79 -0.91 10.34 1.58
N GLU A 80 0.30 10.38 1.06
CA GLU A 80 1.04 11.61 0.77
C GLU A 80 0.88 12.04 -0.70
N MET A 81 0.68 11.08 -1.59
CA MET A 81 0.69 11.29 -3.04
C MET A 81 -0.70 11.49 -3.64
N LEU A 82 -1.73 10.91 -3.03
CA LEU A 82 -3.09 10.92 -3.59
C LEU A 82 -3.99 11.94 -2.91
N ASP A 83 -4.97 12.43 -3.67
CA ASP A 83 -6.04 13.24 -3.13
C ASP A 83 -6.87 12.44 -2.11
N LYS A 84 -7.21 13.08 -1.01
CA LYS A 84 -7.95 12.45 0.10
C LYS A 84 -9.28 11.83 -0.32
N GLU A 85 -9.93 12.40 -1.33
CA GLU A 85 -11.17 11.92 -1.91
C GLU A 85 -11.02 10.59 -2.65
N SER A 86 -9.80 10.28 -3.10
CA SER A 86 -9.47 9.02 -3.78
C SER A 86 -9.12 7.90 -2.82
N ILE A 87 -9.02 8.19 -1.51
CA ILE A 87 -8.55 7.22 -0.51
C ILE A 87 -9.70 6.76 0.38
N MET A 88 -9.87 5.46 0.47
CA MET A 88 -10.77 4.79 1.39
C MET A 88 -9.98 3.91 2.36
N PHE A 89 -10.41 3.87 3.60
CA PHE A 89 -9.81 3.04 4.64
C PHE A 89 -10.72 1.86 4.93
N SER A 90 -10.14 0.66 4.98
CA SER A 90 -10.85 -0.52 5.47
C SER A 90 -11.00 -0.47 6.98
N THR A 91 -12.10 -0.99 7.50
CA THR A 91 -12.40 -1.08 8.94
C THR A 91 -12.69 -2.52 9.34
N THR A 92 -12.68 -2.79 10.63
CA THR A 92 -13.06 -4.09 11.19
C THR A 92 -14.58 -4.26 11.29
N ASN A 93 -15.38 -3.20 11.11
CA ASN A 93 -16.83 -3.26 11.18
C ASN A 93 -17.43 -3.86 9.89
N PRO A 94 -18.10 -5.03 9.94
CA PRO A 94 -18.67 -5.68 8.77
C PRO A 94 -19.80 -4.89 8.11
N GLU A 95 -20.48 -4.02 8.86
CA GLU A 95 -21.58 -3.18 8.37
C GLU A 95 -21.09 -1.88 7.70
N ASN A 96 -19.84 -1.48 8.00
CA ASN A 96 -19.24 -0.25 7.47
C ASN A 96 -17.75 -0.47 7.13
N ARG A 97 -17.49 -1.32 6.16
CA ARG A 97 -16.15 -1.81 5.83
C ARG A 97 -15.19 -0.78 5.26
N TYR A 98 -15.71 0.28 4.65
CA TYR A 98 -14.92 1.28 3.96
C TYR A 98 -15.37 2.68 4.35
N ILE A 99 -14.44 3.50 4.80
CA ILE A 99 -14.70 4.87 5.23
C ILE A 99 -13.73 5.86 4.59
N HIS A 100 -14.17 7.10 4.43
CA HIS A 100 -13.27 8.23 4.24
C HIS A 100 -12.94 8.86 5.60
N MET A 101 -11.71 9.33 5.80
CA MET A 101 -11.36 10.06 7.01
C MET A 101 -12.14 11.37 7.12
N LYS A 102 -12.77 11.58 8.28
CA LYS A 102 -13.44 12.83 8.63
C LYS A 102 -12.44 13.89 9.11
N ASN A 103 -12.84 15.15 8.97
CA ASN A 103 -12.11 16.32 9.48
C ASN A 103 -10.72 16.55 8.85
N VAL A 104 -10.46 16.02 7.65
CA VAL A 104 -9.25 16.32 6.91
C VAL A 104 -9.36 17.73 6.31
N LYS A 105 -8.69 18.70 6.92
CA LYS A 105 -8.55 20.05 6.36
C LYS A 105 -7.48 20.01 5.27
N GLY A 106 -7.62 20.84 4.21
CA GLY A 106 -6.70 20.84 3.06
C GLY A 106 -5.22 21.07 3.37
N SER A 107 -4.89 21.59 4.57
CA SER A 107 -3.53 21.77 5.05
C SER A 107 -2.98 20.60 5.88
N ASN A 108 -3.80 19.61 6.20
CA ASN A 108 -3.40 18.49 7.05
C ASN A 108 -2.86 17.34 6.19
N ASN A 109 -1.66 16.88 6.51
CA ASN A 109 -1.09 15.68 5.94
C ASN A 109 -1.92 14.45 6.36
N LEU A 110 -2.54 13.78 5.39
CA LEU A 110 -3.43 12.62 5.61
C LEU A 110 -2.70 11.48 6.34
N ARG A 111 -1.42 11.27 6.07
CA ARG A 111 -0.58 10.30 6.79
C ARG A 111 -0.53 10.59 8.29
N SER A 112 -0.28 11.84 8.68
CA SER A 112 -0.23 12.23 10.10
C SER A 112 -1.58 12.04 10.78
N MET A 113 -2.68 12.33 10.08
CA MET A 113 -4.03 12.09 10.59
C MET A 113 -4.34 10.60 10.73
N TYR A 114 -3.94 9.78 9.77
CA TYR A 114 -4.08 8.33 9.84
C TYR A 114 -3.36 7.75 11.06
N ILE A 115 -2.08 8.09 11.24
CA ILE A 115 -1.29 7.66 12.41
C ILE A 115 -1.95 8.10 13.72
N ARG A 116 -2.40 9.36 13.78
CA ARG A 116 -3.11 9.87 14.96
C ARG A 116 -4.40 9.12 15.24
N SER A 117 -5.16 8.78 14.20
CA SER A 117 -6.43 8.05 14.34
C SER A 117 -6.23 6.63 14.86
N ILE A 118 -5.14 5.98 14.49
CA ILE A 118 -4.74 4.68 15.05
C ILE A 118 -4.39 4.81 16.54
N THR A 119 -3.61 5.84 16.89
CA THR A 119 -3.06 5.98 18.26
C THR A 119 -4.09 6.57 19.25
N LEU A 120 -4.90 7.53 18.83
CA LEU A 120 -5.78 8.31 19.70
C LEU A 120 -7.28 8.07 19.42
N GLY A 121 -7.62 7.34 18.36
CA GLY A 121 -8.99 7.23 17.88
C GLY A 121 -9.49 8.55 17.25
N GLY A 122 -10.82 8.72 17.22
CA GLY A 122 -11.45 9.96 16.73
C GLY A 122 -12.08 9.83 15.35
N GLN A 123 -12.13 8.65 14.80
CA GLN A 123 -12.98 8.26 13.67
C GLN A 123 -14.21 7.52 14.20
N ASP A 124 -15.28 7.46 13.41
CA ASP A 124 -16.52 6.76 13.79
C ASP A 124 -16.30 5.24 13.87
N GLU A 125 -15.33 4.73 13.12
CA GLU A 125 -15.00 3.31 13.03
C GLU A 125 -13.54 3.07 13.45
N VAL A 126 -13.28 1.90 14.00
CA VAL A 126 -11.94 1.45 14.32
C VAL A 126 -11.24 1.02 13.03
N ILE A 127 -10.17 1.73 12.65
CA ILE A 127 -9.35 1.40 11.48
C ILE A 127 -8.35 0.29 11.80
N TYR A 128 -7.85 0.26 13.04
CA TYR A 128 -6.84 -0.70 13.49
C TYR A 128 -7.07 -1.05 14.96
N GLU A 129 -7.07 -2.34 15.27
CA GLU A 129 -7.08 -2.81 16.65
C GLU A 129 -5.64 -2.93 17.16
N GLU A 130 -5.32 -2.21 18.23
CA GLU A 130 -4.00 -2.26 18.82
C GLU A 130 -3.69 -3.68 19.31
N THR A 131 -2.53 -4.19 18.92
CA THR A 131 -2.01 -5.44 19.47
C THR A 131 -1.36 -5.20 20.83
N ASP A 132 -1.69 -6.03 21.83
CA ASP A 132 -1.03 -5.95 23.14
C ASP A 132 0.42 -6.46 23.04
N SER A 133 1.36 -5.51 23.07
CA SER A 133 2.79 -5.82 23.02
C SER A 133 3.27 -6.71 24.18
N LEU A 134 2.61 -6.65 25.34
CA LEU A 134 2.91 -7.51 26.49
C LEU A 134 2.45 -8.95 26.26
N GLU A 135 1.30 -9.15 25.64
CA GLU A 135 0.84 -10.49 25.23
C GLU A 135 1.77 -11.11 24.20
N ILE A 136 2.17 -10.35 23.17
CA ILE A 136 3.14 -10.80 22.17
C ILE A 136 4.46 -11.19 22.85
N ALA A 137 4.99 -10.36 23.73
CA ALA A 137 6.23 -10.65 24.45
C ALA A 137 6.11 -11.88 25.38
N ARG A 138 4.93 -12.11 25.98
CA ARG A 138 4.65 -13.33 26.77
C ARG A 138 4.60 -14.56 25.87
N ALA A 139 3.93 -14.47 24.71
CA ALA A 139 3.85 -15.55 23.74
C ALA A 139 5.23 -15.97 23.24
N PHE A 140 6.10 -15.02 22.87
CA PHE A 140 7.48 -15.30 22.46
C PHE A 140 8.30 -15.97 23.58
N ARG A 141 8.18 -15.49 24.83
CA ARG A 141 8.86 -16.14 25.99
C ARG A 141 8.38 -17.57 26.23
N LYS A 142 7.08 -17.81 26.06
CA LYS A 142 6.50 -19.15 26.21
C LYS A 142 7.01 -20.10 25.11
N ALA A 143 6.97 -19.66 23.86
CA ALA A 143 7.47 -20.42 22.71
C ALA A 143 8.97 -20.75 22.83
N GLY A 144 9.81 -19.76 23.23
CA GLY A 144 11.24 -19.98 23.41
C GLY A 144 11.60 -21.02 24.50
N ARG A 145 10.77 -21.15 25.54
CA ARG A 145 10.96 -22.17 26.59
C ARG A 145 10.61 -23.58 26.11
N SER A 146 9.63 -23.73 25.23
CA SER A 146 9.26 -25.05 24.68
C SER A 146 10.35 -25.60 23.73
N VAL A 147 11.03 -24.73 22.99
CA VAL A 147 12.14 -25.10 22.07
C VAL A 147 13.41 -25.51 22.82
N GLN A 148 13.63 -25.08 24.07
CA GLN A 148 14.79 -25.44 24.88
C GLN A 148 14.63 -26.76 25.67
N ASN A 149 13.42 -27.32 25.70
CA ASN A 149 13.10 -28.54 26.46
C ASN A 149 12.92 -29.78 25.55
N ASP A 150 13.09 -29.63 24.24
CA ASP A 150 13.21 -30.72 23.26
C ASP A 150 14.69 -30.87 22.82
#